data_9d184c65375bef231592cff5be0356c9
#
_entry.id   9d184c65375bef231592cff5be0356c9
#
_cell.length_a   1.000
_cell.length_b   1.000
_cell.length_c   1.000
_cell.angle_alpha   90.00
_cell.angle_beta   90.00
_cell.angle_gamma   90.00
#
_symmetry.space_group_name_H-M   'P 1'
#
loop_
_entity.id
_entity.type
_entity.pdbx_description
1 polymer ?
#
loop_
_entity_poly.entity_id
_entity_poly.type
_entity_poly.pdbx_seq_one_letter_code
_entity_poly.pdbx_strand_id
1 'polypeptide(L)'
;MKLPGSPGSRGAALLPLCLLVLKTWVPVQGYLYNNRYAGDKVIRLVPGSERETQALKSVFHQLKVDLWQPSSLSYISEGTVTDLRVPRNSSQVLLSYLQQANIQYTILVSDLQQAIEKQTGLRSSRNRRSMPGYNYEVYHSLKEIQNWMYQLNKTHSDLIHMFSIGKSYEGRQLFVLKLGKRSRRYKRAVWIDCGIHAREWIGPAFCQWFVKEAIQTYQSDPAMRRMLNQLYFYIMPVFNVDGYHFSWTDDRFWRKTRSKNSKFRCHGVDANRNWKVKWCDEGASFHPCDDTYCGPFPESEPEVKAVAHFLRKRRKQIKAYLSFHAYAQMLLYPYSYKYATIPNFSCVESAAYKAVNALQSAYGIRYRYGPASSTLYVSSGSSMDWAYKNGIPYAFAFELRDTGHFGFLLPEALIKPTCTETMLAVKNITMHLLKKCH
;
A
#
# COMPACT_ATOMS: atom_id res chain seq x y z
N MET A 1 41.37 87.04 2.87
CA MET A 1 40.52 88.11 2.33
C MET A 1 39.16 87.52 1.97
N LYS A 2 38.21 88.01 2.69
CA LYS A 2 36.74 88.14 2.41
C LYS A 2 36.10 87.27 1.29
N LEU A 3 35.16 86.44 1.76
CA LEU A 3 33.71 86.35 1.49
C LEU A 3 33.14 87.08 0.20
N PRO A 4 31.92 86.74 -0.33
CA PRO A 4 30.73 86.00 0.20
C PRO A 4 30.04 85.18 -0.92
N GLY A 5 29.06 84.31 -0.54
CA GLY A 5 27.66 84.53 -0.54
C GLY A 5 26.87 83.41 -1.16
N SER A 6 25.93 82.87 -0.38
CA SER A 6 24.80 81.91 -0.62
C SER A 6 23.85 82.30 -1.79
N PRO A 7 22.83 81.55 -2.22
CA PRO A 7 21.92 80.77 -1.37
C PRO A 7 21.40 79.44 -1.96
N GLY A 8 20.95 78.63 -1.08
CA GLY A 8 19.99 77.60 -1.02
C GLY A 8 19.14 77.12 -2.20
N SER A 9 19.09 75.81 -2.33
CA SER A 9 17.93 75.13 -2.92
C SER A 9 17.57 73.91 -2.09
N ARG A 10 16.32 73.88 -1.70
CA ARG A 10 15.68 72.79 -0.92
C ARG A 10 15.68 71.50 -1.74
N GLY A 11 16.43 70.50 -1.30
CA GLY A 11 16.33 69.13 -1.81
C GLY A 11 15.15 68.44 -1.17
N ALA A 12 14.19 68.06 -1.96
CA ALA A 12 13.10 67.20 -1.58
C ALA A 12 13.59 65.78 -1.25
N ALA A 13 13.38 65.32 -0.06
CA ALA A 13 13.68 63.96 0.33
C ALA A 13 12.71 63.01 -0.37
N LEU A 14 13.23 62.20 -1.31
CA LEU A 14 12.54 61.04 -1.86
C LEU A 14 12.60 59.90 -0.83
N LEU A 15 11.49 59.66 -0.18
CA LEU A 15 11.27 58.40 0.57
C LEU A 15 11.28 57.21 -0.39
N PRO A 16 12.05 56.13 -0.13
CA PRO A 16 11.93 54.92 -0.90
C PRO A 16 10.62 54.25 -0.58
N LEU A 17 9.75 54.10 -1.58
CA LEU A 17 8.58 53.21 -1.56
C LEU A 17 9.06 51.81 -1.37
N CYS A 18 9.07 51.30 -0.13
CA CYS A 18 9.14 49.87 0.16
C CYS A 18 7.88 49.22 -0.39
N LEU A 19 7.95 48.70 -1.59
CA LEU A 19 7.00 47.73 -2.13
C LEU A 19 7.08 46.47 -1.23
N LEU A 20 6.20 46.41 -0.21
CA LEU A 20 5.85 45.18 0.49
C LEU A 20 5.20 44.26 -0.54
N VAL A 21 6.01 43.42 -1.16
CA VAL A 21 5.53 42.24 -1.85
C VAL A 21 4.96 41.33 -0.75
N LEU A 22 3.69 41.51 -0.46
CA LEU A 22 2.89 40.51 0.25
C LEU A 22 2.94 39.25 -0.62
N LYS A 23 3.90 38.38 -0.34
CA LYS A 23 3.82 37.00 -0.74
C LYS A 23 2.55 36.46 -0.10
N THR A 24 1.44 36.56 -0.82
CA THR A 24 0.25 35.81 -0.51
C THR A 24 0.68 34.35 -0.51
N TRP A 25 0.84 33.82 0.67
CA TRP A 25 0.92 32.41 0.91
C TRP A 25 -0.44 31.83 0.49
N VAL A 26 -0.59 31.50 -0.78
CA VAL A 26 -1.64 30.61 -1.24
C VAL A 26 -1.29 29.28 -0.57
N PRO A 27 -2.12 28.77 0.33
CA PRO A 27 -1.89 27.44 0.85
C PRO A 27 -1.98 26.50 -0.37
N VAL A 28 -0.86 25.88 -0.70
CA VAL A 28 -0.82 24.73 -1.62
C VAL A 28 -1.52 23.59 -0.89
N GLN A 29 -2.84 23.73 -0.80
CA GLN A 29 -3.78 22.73 -0.32
C GLN A 29 -4.83 22.61 -1.41
N GLY A 30 -4.38 21.85 -2.36
CA GLY A 30 -5.13 21.56 -3.25
C GLY A 30 -5.76 20.82 -4.04
N TYR A 31 -5.76 20.69 -5.03
CA TYR A 31 -6.54 19.88 -5.93
C TYR A 31 -5.87 18.52 -6.06
N LEU A 32 -6.28 17.58 -5.21
CA LEU A 32 -5.97 16.18 -5.45
C LEU A 32 -6.43 15.86 -6.88
N TYR A 33 -5.43 15.66 -7.76
CA TYR A 33 -5.59 15.19 -9.14
C TYR A 33 -6.28 16.12 -10.15
N ASN A 34 -6.43 17.43 -9.91
CA ASN A 34 -6.90 18.44 -10.87
C ASN A 34 -8.03 17.95 -11.80
N ASN A 35 -9.10 17.34 -11.28
CA ASN A 35 -10.18 16.73 -12.07
C ASN A 35 -9.75 15.66 -13.09
N ARG A 36 -8.57 15.06 -12.88
CA ARG A 36 -7.99 14.04 -13.78
C ARG A 36 -8.93 12.85 -14.04
N TYR A 37 -9.76 12.53 -13.06
CA TYR A 37 -10.67 11.36 -13.09
C TYR A 37 -12.14 11.73 -13.25
N ALA A 38 -12.43 12.99 -13.57
CA ALA A 38 -13.82 13.45 -13.75
C ALA A 38 -14.52 12.68 -14.89
N GLY A 39 -15.60 12.00 -14.53
CA GLY A 39 -16.38 11.17 -15.47
C GLY A 39 -15.78 9.79 -15.77
N ASP A 40 -14.62 9.45 -15.22
CA ASP A 40 -14.12 8.07 -15.23
C ASP A 40 -15.03 7.18 -14.39
N LYS A 41 -15.20 5.94 -14.79
CA LYS A 41 -16.05 4.96 -14.11
C LYS A 41 -15.23 3.76 -13.65
N VAL A 42 -15.74 3.07 -12.65
CA VAL A 42 -15.28 1.70 -12.33
C VAL A 42 -16.44 0.75 -12.59
N ILE A 43 -16.19 -0.26 -13.39
CA ILE A 43 -17.18 -1.29 -13.69
C ILE A 43 -16.69 -2.67 -13.29
N ARG A 44 -17.63 -3.53 -12.96
CA ARG A 44 -17.43 -4.96 -12.72
C ARG A 44 -18.14 -5.77 -13.79
N LEU A 45 -17.47 -6.79 -14.28
CA LEU A 45 -18.07 -7.80 -15.14
C LEU A 45 -17.47 -9.18 -14.85
N VAL A 46 -18.15 -10.22 -15.34
CA VAL A 46 -17.69 -11.61 -15.22
C VAL A 46 -17.90 -12.27 -16.60
N PRO A 47 -16.84 -12.67 -17.30
CA PRO A 47 -16.98 -13.39 -18.57
C PRO A 47 -17.72 -14.71 -18.35
N GLY A 48 -18.73 -14.98 -19.13
CA GLY A 48 -19.53 -16.21 -19.06
C GLY A 48 -19.06 -17.32 -19.98
N SER A 49 -18.04 -17.06 -20.83
CA SER A 49 -17.47 -18.02 -21.76
C SER A 49 -16.05 -17.65 -22.18
N GLU A 50 -15.31 -18.62 -22.70
CA GLU A 50 -13.97 -18.37 -23.27
C GLU A 50 -14.03 -17.40 -24.46
N ARG A 51 -15.09 -17.48 -25.28
CA ARG A 51 -15.30 -16.54 -26.41
C ARG A 51 -15.43 -15.09 -25.90
N GLU A 52 -16.22 -14.86 -24.87
CA GLU A 52 -16.36 -13.54 -24.24
C GLU A 52 -15.02 -13.09 -23.63
N THR A 53 -14.32 -14.00 -22.96
CA THR A 53 -12.99 -13.74 -22.38
C THR A 53 -12.01 -13.19 -23.41
N GLN A 54 -11.88 -13.85 -24.57
CA GLN A 54 -10.98 -13.41 -25.65
C GLN A 54 -11.40 -12.07 -26.25
N ALA A 55 -12.69 -11.89 -26.47
CA ALA A 55 -13.24 -10.65 -26.96
C ALA A 55 -12.99 -9.46 -26.00
N LEU A 56 -13.21 -9.66 -24.69
CA LEU A 56 -12.92 -8.68 -23.65
C LEU A 56 -11.43 -8.33 -23.56
N LYS A 57 -10.54 -9.32 -23.59
CA LYS A 57 -9.09 -9.09 -23.58
C LYS A 57 -8.66 -8.19 -24.75
N SER A 58 -9.20 -8.45 -25.96
CA SER A 58 -8.92 -7.65 -27.16
C SER A 58 -9.37 -6.19 -26.97
N VAL A 59 -10.61 -5.99 -26.55
CA VAL A 59 -11.18 -4.63 -26.35
C VAL A 59 -10.46 -3.88 -25.24
N PHE A 60 -10.16 -4.53 -24.12
CA PHE A 60 -9.45 -3.91 -22.99
C PHE A 60 -8.04 -3.48 -23.39
N HIS A 61 -7.35 -4.29 -24.20
CA HIS A 61 -6.04 -3.93 -24.74
C HIS A 61 -6.11 -2.72 -25.66
N GLN A 62 -7.10 -2.66 -26.57
CA GLN A 62 -7.29 -1.55 -27.51
C GLN A 62 -7.62 -0.25 -26.77
N LEU A 63 -8.52 -0.30 -25.77
CA LEU A 63 -8.98 0.86 -25.04
C LEU A 63 -8.03 1.25 -23.88
N LYS A 64 -6.97 0.47 -23.64
CA LYS A 64 -5.98 0.69 -22.56
C LYS A 64 -6.66 0.92 -21.20
N VAL A 65 -7.60 0.05 -20.84
CA VAL A 65 -8.29 0.12 -19.56
C VAL A 65 -7.31 -0.16 -18.41
N ASP A 66 -7.58 0.43 -17.25
CA ASP A 66 -6.80 0.19 -16.02
C ASP A 66 -7.50 -0.91 -15.20
N LEU A 67 -6.85 -2.07 -15.11
CA LEU A 67 -7.36 -3.20 -14.36
C LEU A 67 -7.13 -3.02 -12.86
N TRP A 68 -8.21 -3.14 -12.10
CA TRP A 68 -8.14 -3.14 -10.64
C TRP A 68 -8.03 -4.56 -10.09
N GLN A 69 -8.83 -5.48 -10.65
CA GLN A 69 -8.82 -6.89 -10.33
C GLN A 69 -9.35 -7.70 -11.54
N PRO A 70 -8.62 -8.71 -11.99
CA PRO A 70 -7.23 -9.04 -11.62
C PRO A 70 -6.23 -8.00 -12.15
N SER A 71 -4.97 -8.08 -11.72
CA SER A 71 -3.94 -7.08 -12.05
C SER A 71 -3.36 -7.21 -13.47
N SER A 72 -3.80 -8.18 -14.26
CA SER A 72 -3.36 -8.40 -15.65
C SER A 72 -4.45 -9.03 -16.49
N LEU A 73 -4.46 -8.73 -17.78
CA LEU A 73 -5.35 -9.35 -18.76
C LEU A 73 -5.17 -10.88 -18.84
N SER A 74 -3.96 -11.38 -18.59
CA SER A 74 -3.66 -12.81 -18.63
C SER A 74 -4.45 -13.62 -17.59
N TYR A 75 -4.87 -13.00 -16.50
CA TYR A 75 -5.63 -13.66 -15.43
C TYR A 75 -7.15 -13.66 -15.65
N ILE A 76 -7.64 -12.95 -16.66
CA ILE A 76 -9.07 -12.99 -17.00
C ILE A 76 -9.37 -14.32 -17.69
N SER A 77 -10.34 -15.04 -17.16
CA SER A 77 -10.87 -16.30 -17.69
C SER A 77 -12.38 -16.35 -17.45
N GLU A 78 -13.04 -17.33 -17.99
CA GLU A 78 -14.46 -17.61 -17.68
C GLU A 78 -14.69 -17.64 -16.17
N GLY A 79 -15.71 -16.96 -15.69
CA GLY A 79 -16.07 -16.85 -14.28
C GLY A 79 -15.19 -15.89 -13.45
N THR A 80 -14.16 -15.27 -14.03
CA THR A 80 -13.30 -14.33 -13.30
C THR A 80 -14.00 -12.99 -13.06
N VAL A 81 -14.18 -12.63 -11.78
CA VAL A 81 -14.63 -11.28 -11.40
C VAL A 81 -13.59 -10.26 -11.85
N THR A 82 -13.97 -9.35 -12.73
CA THR A 82 -13.08 -8.35 -13.32
C THR A 82 -13.57 -6.95 -13.02
N ASP A 83 -12.75 -6.20 -12.26
CA ASP A 83 -12.96 -4.78 -11.96
C ASP A 83 -11.99 -3.95 -12.78
N LEU A 84 -12.48 -2.92 -13.43
CA LEU A 84 -11.65 -2.05 -14.26
C LEU A 84 -12.13 -0.60 -14.21
N ARG A 85 -11.15 0.31 -14.23
CA ARG A 85 -11.39 1.71 -14.47
C ARG A 85 -11.51 1.95 -15.96
N VAL A 86 -12.56 2.65 -16.32
CA VAL A 86 -12.85 3.05 -17.70
C VAL A 86 -12.73 4.57 -17.80
N PRO A 87 -11.73 5.09 -18.52
CA PRO A 87 -11.60 6.52 -18.75
C PRO A 87 -12.83 7.09 -19.44
N ARG A 88 -13.20 8.33 -19.11
CA ARG A 88 -14.36 9.03 -19.69
C ARG A 88 -14.43 8.91 -21.22
N ASN A 89 -13.29 9.12 -21.88
CA ASN A 89 -13.22 9.10 -23.35
C ASN A 89 -13.47 7.70 -23.95
N SER A 90 -13.22 6.63 -23.22
CA SER A 90 -13.44 5.25 -23.65
C SER A 90 -14.77 4.68 -23.14
N SER A 91 -15.43 5.37 -22.22
CA SER A 91 -16.59 4.84 -21.50
C SER A 91 -17.75 4.50 -22.44
N GLN A 92 -18.12 5.43 -23.33
CA GLN A 92 -19.23 5.19 -24.26
C GLN A 92 -18.96 4.02 -25.21
N VAL A 93 -17.74 3.96 -25.76
CA VAL A 93 -17.33 2.89 -26.69
C VAL A 93 -17.39 1.53 -26.00
N LEU A 94 -16.80 1.42 -24.79
CA LEU A 94 -16.80 0.15 -24.05
C LEU A 94 -18.21 -0.27 -23.65
N LEU A 95 -19.02 0.64 -23.09
CA LEU A 95 -20.37 0.28 -22.63
C LEU A 95 -21.30 -0.10 -23.79
N SER A 96 -21.20 0.58 -24.93
CA SER A 96 -21.95 0.20 -26.14
C SER A 96 -21.51 -1.19 -26.65
N TYR A 97 -20.21 -1.49 -26.63
CA TYR A 97 -19.70 -2.81 -26.99
C TYR A 97 -20.24 -3.91 -26.06
N LEU A 98 -20.21 -3.70 -24.75
CA LEU A 98 -20.72 -4.67 -23.78
C LEU A 98 -22.22 -4.95 -23.97
N GLN A 99 -23.02 -3.90 -24.26
CA GLN A 99 -24.44 -4.04 -24.56
C GLN A 99 -24.68 -4.82 -25.84
N GLN A 100 -23.96 -4.51 -26.93
CA GLN A 100 -24.10 -5.22 -28.22
C GLN A 100 -23.67 -6.69 -28.12
N ALA A 101 -22.64 -6.98 -27.32
CA ALA A 101 -22.18 -8.32 -27.06
C ALA A 101 -23.00 -9.07 -25.98
N ASN A 102 -24.05 -8.44 -25.44
CA ASN A 102 -24.89 -8.96 -24.35
C ASN A 102 -24.09 -9.39 -23.09
N ILE A 103 -22.96 -8.72 -22.84
CA ILE A 103 -22.13 -8.97 -21.65
C ILE A 103 -22.65 -8.12 -20.49
N GLN A 104 -23.04 -8.77 -19.41
CA GLN A 104 -23.56 -8.11 -18.21
C GLN A 104 -22.44 -7.42 -17.45
N TYR A 105 -22.69 -6.20 -16.97
CA TYR A 105 -21.78 -5.43 -16.15
C TYR A 105 -22.51 -4.62 -15.08
N THR A 106 -21.79 -4.28 -14.02
CA THR A 106 -22.26 -3.41 -12.92
C THR A 106 -21.36 -2.19 -12.84
N ILE A 107 -21.92 -0.99 -12.74
CA ILE A 107 -21.16 0.23 -12.46
C ILE A 107 -20.97 0.32 -10.94
N LEU A 108 -19.72 0.12 -10.49
CA LEU A 108 -19.34 0.23 -9.08
C LEU A 108 -19.16 1.70 -8.66
N VAL A 109 -18.53 2.49 -9.53
CA VAL A 109 -18.29 3.93 -9.32
C VAL A 109 -18.69 4.68 -10.59
N SER A 110 -19.65 5.58 -10.46
CA SER A 110 -20.17 6.36 -11.59
C SER A 110 -19.32 7.59 -11.94
N ASP A 111 -18.65 8.17 -10.95
CA ASP A 111 -17.68 9.28 -11.11
C ASP A 111 -16.53 9.08 -10.14
N LEU A 112 -15.37 8.78 -10.71
CA LEU A 112 -14.19 8.39 -9.93
C LEU A 112 -13.56 9.58 -9.18
N GLN A 113 -13.65 10.80 -9.75
CA GLN A 113 -13.16 12.00 -9.09
C GLN A 113 -13.95 12.28 -7.79
N GLN A 114 -15.25 12.21 -7.86
CA GLN A 114 -16.10 12.39 -6.67
C GLN A 114 -15.84 11.31 -5.61
N ALA A 115 -15.59 10.07 -6.02
CA ALA A 115 -15.28 9.00 -5.09
C ALA A 115 -13.94 9.20 -4.38
N ILE A 116 -12.91 9.73 -5.08
CA ILE A 116 -11.62 10.10 -4.49
C ILE A 116 -11.81 11.24 -3.47
N GLU A 117 -12.57 12.27 -3.82
CA GLU A 117 -12.86 13.40 -2.93
C GLU A 117 -13.62 12.96 -1.67
N LYS A 118 -14.54 12.01 -1.79
CA LYS A 118 -15.25 11.40 -0.66
C LYS A 118 -14.33 10.54 0.20
N GLN A 119 -13.40 9.79 -0.40
CA GLN A 119 -12.45 8.94 0.35
C GLN A 119 -11.56 9.76 1.27
N THR A 120 -11.02 10.86 0.75
CA THR A 120 -10.10 11.72 1.50
C THR A 120 -10.82 12.71 2.39
N GLY A 121 -12.16 12.74 2.32
CA GLY A 121 -13.02 13.78 2.86
C GLY A 121 -12.62 15.15 2.30
N LEU A 122 -13.56 15.94 1.78
CA LEU A 122 -13.34 17.37 1.63
C LEU A 122 -13.16 17.94 3.06
N ARG A 123 -12.00 17.67 3.64
CA ARG A 123 -11.64 18.23 4.94
C ARG A 123 -11.50 19.71 4.74
N SER A 124 -12.58 20.41 5.04
CA SER A 124 -12.46 21.83 5.29
C SER A 124 -11.26 22.00 6.22
N SER A 125 -10.33 22.86 5.84
CA SER A 125 -9.12 23.16 6.59
C SER A 125 -9.38 23.53 8.07
N ARG A 126 -10.63 23.77 8.44
CA ARG A 126 -11.12 24.04 9.79
C ARG A 126 -11.03 22.84 10.75
N ASN A 127 -11.25 21.60 10.30
CA ASN A 127 -11.25 20.43 11.19
C ASN A 127 -9.85 19.86 11.47
N ARG A 128 -8.84 20.18 10.66
CA ARG A 128 -7.44 19.73 10.93
C ARG A 128 -6.79 20.46 12.12
N ARG A 129 -7.26 21.66 12.48
CA ARG A 129 -6.65 22.50 13.53
C ARG A 129 -7.13 22.21 14.95
N SER A 130 -8.16 21.41 15.14
CA SER A 130 -8.84 21.29 16.44
C SER A 130 -8.65 19.96 17.18
N MET A 131 -7.92 18.99 16.64
CA MET A 131 -7.65 17.73 17.36
C MET A 131 -6.19 17.67 17.87
N PRO A 132 -5.97 17.65 19.18
CA PRO A 132 -4.69 17.26 19.75
C PRO A 132 -4.50 15.77 19.53
N GLY A 133 -3.50 15.39 18.69
CA GLY A 133 -3.12 14.01 18.48
C GLY A 133 -3.21 13.54 17.01
N TYR A 134 -2.55 12.42 16.75
CA TYR A 134 -2.57 11.78 15.44
C TYR A 134 -3.85 10.97 15.26
N ASN A 135 -4.62 11.23 14.19
CA ASN A 135 -5.88 10.52 13.93
C ASN A 135 -5.64 9.26 13.09
N TYR A 136 -5.82 8.10 13.68
CA TYR A 136 -5.63 6.80 13.02
C TYR A 136 -6.83 6.33 12.17
N GLU A 137 -7.94 7.06 12.18
CA GLU A 137 -9.15 6.73 11.43
C GLU A 137 -9.25 7.52 10.11
N VAL A 138 -8.10 7.99 9.61
CA VAL A 138 -7.99 8.72 8.35
C VAL A 138 -6.72 8.32 7.62
N TYR A 139 -6.71 8.51 6.30
CA TYR A 139 -5.51 8.29 5.50
C TYR A 139 -4.52 9.44 5.65
N HIS A 140 -3.23 9.14 5.61
CA HIS A 140 -2.15 10.09 5.82
C HIS A 140 -1.16 10.07 4.65
N SER A 141 -0.69 11.25 4.26
CA SER A 141 0.41 11.40 3.31
C SER A 141 1.71 10.80 3.85
N LEU A 142 2.66 10.51 2.97
CA LEU A 142 3.97 9.99 3.36
C LEU A 142 4.66 10.86 4.40
N LYS A 143 4.58 12.19 4.23
CA LYS A 143 5.19 13.16 5.16
C LYS A 143 4.58 13.08 6.56
N GLU A 144 3.25 12.97 6.65
CA GLU A 144 2.54 12.83 7.92
C GLU A 144 2.91 11.51 8.61
N ILE A 145 2.99 10.39 7.87
CA ILE A 145 3.41 9.09 8.39
C ILE A 145 4.86 9.15 8.92
N GLN A 146 5.78 9.76 8.18
CA GLN A 146 7.16 9.91 8.63
C GLN A 146 7.26 10.77 9.89
N ASN A 147 6.53 11.88 9.96
CA ASN A 147 6.48 12.74 11.16
C ASN A 147 5.92 11.96 12.36
N TRP A 148 4.86 11.17 12.16
CA TRP A 148 4.31 10.28 13.19
C TRP A 148 5.36 9.26 13.68
N MET A 149 6.13 8.63 12.77
CA MET A 149 7.21 7.71 13.15
C MET A 149 8.28 8.38 14.01
N TYR A 150 8.69 9.61 13.64
CA TYR A 150 9.66 10.41 14.43
C TYR A 150 9.12 10.72 15.83
N GLN A 151 7.85 11.13 15.94
CA GLN A 151 7.23 11.41 17.24
C GLN A 151 7.17 10.16 18.11
N LEU A 152 6.74 9.02 17.58
CA LEU A 152 6.70 7.76 18.32
C LEU A 152 8.09 7.33 18.82
N ASN A 153 9.11 7.45 17.99
CA ASN A 153 10.48 7.13 18.38
C ASN A 153 10.99 8.00 19.54
N LYS A 154 10.51 9.26 19.61
CA LYS A 154 10.84 10.19 20.68
C LYS A 154 10.04 9.91 21.97
N THR A 155 8.74 9.66 21.85
CA THR A 155 7.82 9.57 23.00
C THR A 155 7.75 8.17 23.62
N HIS A 156 8.05 7.11 22.87
CA HIS A 156 7.95 5.70 23.29
C HIS A 156 9.27 4.95 23.09
N SER A 157 10.39 5.57 23.45
CA SER A 157 11.74 5.04 23.22
C SER A 157 12.06 3.75 23.98
N ASP A 158 11.25 3.36 24.95
CA ASP A 158 11.34 2.09 25.69
C ASP A 158 10.78 0.89 24.89
N LEU A 159 9.84 1.13 23.97
CA LEU A 159 9.23 0.12 23.11
C LEU A 159 9.61 0.28 21.64
N ILE A 160 9.88 1.49 21.16
CA ILE A 160 10.08 1.80 19.77
C ILE A 160 11.50 2.29 19.49
N HIS A 161 12.05 1.81 18.37
CA HIS A 161 13.28 2.33 17.78
C HIS A 161 13.11 2.45 16.26
N MET A 162 13.25 3.67 15.74
CA MET A 162 13.18 3.97 14.31
C MET A 162 14.56 3.98 13.70
N PHE A 163 14.70 3.39 12.50
CA PHE A 163 15.94 3.42 11.74
C PHE A 163 15.65 3.32 10.23
N SER A 164 16.63 3.70 9.42
CA SER A 164 16.56 3.54 7.96
C SER A 164 17.30 2.27 7.52
N ILE A 165 16.77 1.58 6.52
CA ILE A 165 17.40 0.41 5.89
C ILE A 165 17.96 0.71 4.51
N GLY A 166 17.78 1.92 4.00
CA GLY A 166 18.25 2.37 2.69
C GLY A 166 17.50 3.59 2.19
N LYS A 167 17.63 3.83 0.90
CA LYS A 167 16.92 4.89 0.19
C LYS A 167 16.16 4.31 -1.00
N SER A 168 15.02 4.92 -1.34
CA SER A 168 14.25 4.64 -2.53
C SER A 168 14.94 5.14 -3.79
N TYR A 169 14.35 4.85 -4.95
CA TYR A 169 14.85 5.32 -6.23
C TYR A 169 14.93 6.87 -6.31
N GLU A 170 13.93 7.58 -5.78
CA GLU A 170 13.90 9.04 -5.72
C GLU A 170 14.64 9.61 -4.48
N GLY A 171 15.39 8.78 -3.76
CA GLY A 171 16.26 9.20 -2.66
C GLY A 171 15.59 9.33 -1.29
N ARG A 172 14.32 8.96 -1.14
CA ARG A 172 13.60 8.98 0.15
C ARG A 172 14.10 7.88 1.07
N GLN A 173 14.16 8.16 2.37
CA GLN A 173 14.56 7.18 3.38
C GLN A 173 13.53 6.06 3.52
N LEU A 174 14.02 4.83 3.60
CA LEU A 174 13.23 3.62 3.85
C LEU A 174 13.22 3.32 5.36
N PHE A 175 12.24 3.87 6.06
CA PHE A 175 12.15 3.78 7.51
C PHE A 175 11.46 2.50 7.98
N VAL A 176 12.00 1.95 9.07
CA VAL A 176 11.46 0.79 9.78
C VAL A 176 11.35 1.13 11.28
N LEU A 177 10.24 0.75 11.88
CA LEU A 177 10.05 0.76 13.33
C LEU A 177 10.37 -0.63 13.88
N LYS A 178 11.28 -0.72 14.85
CA LYS A 178 11.46 -1.91 15.69
C LYS A 178 10.63 -1.70 16.95
N LEU A 179 9.58 -2.49 17.11
CA LEU A 179 8.65 -2.45 18.22
C LEU A 179 8.84 -3.66 19.13
N GLY A 180 8.85 -3.46 20.44
CA GLY A 180 8.94 -4.50 21.47
C GLY A 180 9.82 -4.12 22.63
N LYS A 181 9.54 -4.65 23.82
CA LYS A 181 10.30 -4.35 25.03
C LYS A 181 11.77 -4.73 24.85
N ARG A 182 12.66 -3.81 25.15
CA ARG A 182 14.13 -4.05 25.08
C ARG A 182 14.53 -5.24 25.96
N SER A 183 15.44 -6.07 25.47
CA SER A 183 15.91 -7.27 26.16
C SER A 183 17.39 -7.53 25.85
N ARG A 184 18.14 -7.96 26.85
CA ARG A 184 19.49 -8.49 26.65
C ARG A 184 19.48 -9.92 26.09
N ARG A 185 18.37 -10.65 26.25
CA ARG A 185 18.19 -12.00 25.70
C ARG A 185 17.81 -11.92 24.23
N TYR A 186 18.22 -12.94 23.46
CA TYR A 186 17.79 -13.10 22.08
C TYR A 186 16.27 -13.18 21.98
N LYS A 187 15.68 -12.41 21.07
CA LYS A 187 14.25 -12.45 20.75
C LYS A 187 14.05 -12.75 19.28
N ARG A 188 13.12 -13.67 19.00
CA ARG A 188 12.61 -13.87 17.65
C ARG A 188 11.91 -12.60 17.17
N ALA A 189 11.68 -12.50 15.87
CA ALA A 189 11.04 -11.32 15.30
C ALA A 189 9.98 -11.68 14.26
N VAL A 190 9.08 -10.73 14.04
CA VAL A 190 8.09 -10.70 12.96
C VAL A 190 8.41 -9.48 12.09
N TRP A 191 8.40 -9.65 10.79
CA TRP A 191 8.43 -8.57 9.82
C TRP A 191 7.02 -8.26 9.36
N ILE A 192 6.68 -6.97 9.28
CA ILE A 192 5.41 -6.45 8.78
C ILE A 192 5.72 -5.34 7.78
N ASP A 193 5.21 -5.46 6.56
CA ASP A 193 5.22 -4.37 5.60
C ASP A 193 3.84 -4.05 5.05
N CYS A 194 3.67 -2.78 4.68
CA CYS A 194 2.46 -2.24 4.11
C CYS A 194 2.79 -1.35 2.92
N GLY A 195 1.89 -1.25 1.94
CA GLY A 195 2.02 -0.32 0.83
C GLY A 195 3.15 -0.66 -0.15
N ILE A 196 3.36 -1.95 -0.45
CA ILE A 196 4.23 -2.37 -1.56
C ILE A 196 3.65 -1.89 -2.90
N HIS A 197 2.32 -1.89 -3.03
CA HIS A 197 1.60 -1.22 -4.09
C HIS A 197 1.05 0.11 -3.60
N ALA A 198 1.34 1.17 -4.34
CA ALA A 198 1.10 2.55 -3.89
C ALA A 198 -0.37 2.92 -3.69
N ARG A 199 -1.28 2.35 -4.49
CA ARG A 199 -2.73 2.63 -4.47
C ARG A 199 -3.49 1.99 -3.29
N GLU A 200 -2.87 1.08 -2.57
CA GLU A 200 -3.48 0.27 -1.50
C GLU A 200 -3.37 0.95 -0.13
N TRP A 201 -4.04 2.09 0.04
CA TRP A 201 -3.86 2.97 1.21
C TRP A 201 -4.28 2.37 2.55
N ILE A 202 -5.17 1.39 2.55
CA ILE A 202 -5.59 0.70 3.79
C ILE A 202 -4.45 -0.09 4.44
N GLY A 203 -3.48 -0.59 3.65
CA GLY A 203 -2.30 -1.26 4.18
C GLY A 203 -1.47 -0.34 5.09
N PRO A 204 -0.94 0.81 4.61
CA PRO A 204 -0.29 1.81 5.45
C PRO A 204 -1.12 2.26 6.66
N ALA A 205 -2.44 2.42 6.53
CA ALA A 205 -3.31 2.75 7.65
C ALA A 205 -3.31 1.63 8.71
N PHE A 206 -3.36 0.36 8.30
CA PHE A 206 -3.26 -0.79 9.21
C PHE A 206 -1.91 -0.83 9.93
N CYS A 207 -0.79 -0.61 9.24
CA CYS A 207 0.52 -0.60 9.88
C CYS A 207 0.60 0.45 11.00
N GLN A 208 0.02 1.63 10.81
CA GLN A 208 -0.07 2.69 11.81
C GLN A 208 -0.98 2.27 12.98
N TRP A 209 -2.13 1.69 12.67
CA TRP A 209 -3.08 1.16 13.64
C TRP A 209 -2.45 0.08 14.53
N PHE A 210 -1.72 -0.86 13.92
CA PHE A 210 -1.02 -1.91 14.64
C PHE A 210 -0.07 -1.36 15.70
N VAL A 211 0.74 -0.35 15.34
CA VAL A 211 1.69 0.28 16.25
C VAL A 211 0.95 1.01 17.38
N LYS A 212 -0.13 1.75 17.05
CA LYS A 212 -0.98 2.42 18.05
C LYS A 212 -1.53 1.42 19.07
N GLU A 213 -2.20 0.36 18.59
CA GLU A 213 -2.79 -0.66 19.45
C GLU A 213 -1.74 -1.34 20.32
N ALA A 214 -0.59 -1.66 19.74
CA ALA A 214 0.49 -2.29 20.48
C ALA A 214 1.00 -1.44 21.64
N ILE A 215 1.12 -0.13 21.46
CA ILE A 215 1.53 0.81 22.51
C ILE A 215 0.43 0.99 23.55
N GLN A 216 -0.79 1.28 23.11
CA GLN A 216 -1.92 1.62 24.00
C GLN A 216 -2.35 0.44 24.87
N THR A 217 -2.27 -0.78 24.32
CA THR A 217 -2.73 -1.99 25.02
C THR A 217 -1.60 -2.80 25.69
N TYR A 218 -0.36 -2.35 25.60
CA TYR A 218 0.78 -3.06 26.20
C TYR A 218 0.61 -3.38 27.70
N GLN A 219 0.02 -2.48 28.47
CA GLN A 219 -0.21 -2.67 29.89
C GLN A 219 -1.49 -3.43 30.20
N SER A 220 -2.54 -3.25 29.42
CA SER A 220 -3.89 -3.78 29.68
C SER A 220 -4.19 -5.13 29.04
N ASP A 221 -3.58 -5.44 27.87
CA ASP A 221 -3.80 -6.69 27.15
C ASP A 221 -2.66 -7.69 27.42
N PRO A 222 -2.92 -8.81 28.16
CA PRO A 222 -1.91 -9.82 28.45
C PRO A 222 -1.29 -10.46 27.19
N ALA A 223 -2.06 -10.62 26.11
CA ALA A 223 -1.57 -11.18 24.85
C ALA A 223 -0.60 -10.20 24.18
N MET A 224 -0.95 -8.92 24.09
CA MET A 224 -0.08 -7.88 23.55
C MET A 224 1.20 -7.75 24.35
N ARG A 225 1.10 -7.70 25.69
CA ARG A 225 2.25 -7.67 26.58
C ARG A 225 3.17 -8.88 26.36
N ARG A 226 2.61 -10.10 26.24
CA ARG A 226 3.38 -11.30 25.93
C ARG A 226 4.10 -11.21 24.60
N MET A 227 3.40 -10.73 23.56
CA MET A 227 3.98 -10.54 22.21
C MET A 227 5.18 -9.58 22.28
N LEU A 228 5.01 -8.38 22.83
CA LEU A 228 6.06 -7.35 22.88
C LEU A 228 7.21 -7.71 23.83
N ASN A 229 6.99 -8.55 24.85
CA ASN A 229 8.04 -9.05 25.73
C ASN A 229 8.86 -10.16 25.07
N GLN A 230 8.26 -11.02 24.25
CA GLN A 230 8.92 -12.20 23.68
C GLN A 230 9.41 -12.01 22.25
N LEU A 231 8.85 -11.07 21.51
CA LEU A 231 9.18 -10.82 20.10
C LEU A 231 9.61 -9.37 19.88
N TYR A 232 10.30 -9.15 18.76
CA TYR A 232 10.41 -7.86 18.11
C TYR A 232 9.54 -7.86 16.85
N PHE A 233 8.89 -6.72 16.56
CA PHE A 233 8.22 -6.46 15.30
C PHE A 233 9.04 -5.43 14.54
N TYR A 234 9.46 -5.77 13.33
CA TYR A 234 10.03 -4.82 12.36
C TYR A 234 8.91 -4.41 11.43
N ILE A 235 8.49 -3.16 11.51
CA ILE A 235 7.32 -2.64 10.80
C ILE A 235 7.77 -1.58 9.82
N MET A 236 7.44 -1.78 8.53
CA MET A 236 7.66 -0.83 7.44
C MET A 236 6.31 -0.27 6.99
N PRO A 237 5.86 0.88 7.52
CA PRO A 237 4.51 1.38 7.26
C PRO A 237 4.24 1.72 5.80
N VAL A 238 5.27 2.12 5.06
CA VAL A 238 5.19 2.36 3.62
C VAL A 238 6.44 1.76 2.96
N PHE A 239 6.25 0.69 2.21
CA PHE A 239 7.33 0.01 1.47
C PHE A 239 7.76 0.81 0.24
N ASN A 240 6.81 1.09 -0.65
CA ASN A 240 6.99 1.84 -1.87
C ASN A 240 6.75 3.34 -1.62
N VAL A 241 7.73 3.97 -0.96
CA VAL A 241 7.61 5.37 -0.52
C VAL A 241 7.43 6.34 -1.69
N ASP A 242 8.09 6.09 -2.81
CA ASP A 242 8.02 6.96 -4.00
C ASP A 242 6.66 6.82 -4.68
N GLY A 243 6.22 5.59 -4.93
CA GLY A 243 4.89 5.34 -5.49
C GLY A 243 3.78 5.83 -4.58
N TYR A 244 3.90 5.63 -3.26
CA TYR A 244 2.92 6.11 -2.30
C TYR A 244 2.83 7.64 -2.29
N HIS A 245 3.97 8.33 -2.31
CA HIS A 245 4.00 9.79 -2.46
C HIS A 245 3.30 10.21 -3.75
N PHE A 246 3.64 9.57 -4.87
CA PHE A 246 3.03 9.84 -6.18
C PHE A 246 1.53 9.57 -6.21
N SER A 247 1.06 8.56 -5.47
CA SER A 247 -0.39 8.28 -5.35
C SER A 247 -1.16 9.36 -4.58
N TRP A 248 -0.47 10.25 -3.84
CA TRP A 248 -1.05 11.40 -3.15
C TRP A 248 -0.98 12.69 -3.96
N THR A 249 -0.01 12.82 -4.85
CA THR A 249 0.27 14.10 -5.54
C THR A 249 -0.20 14.12 -6.98
N ASP A 250 -0.15 12.98 -7.66
CA ASP A 250 -0.30 12.93 -9.12
C ASP A 250 -1.30 11.89 -9.61
N ASP A 251 -1.17 10.62 -9.19
CA ASP A 251 -2.00 9.51 -9.68
C ASP A 251 -2.47 8.60 -8.55
N ARG A 252 -3.73 8.77 -8.08
CA ARG A 252 -4.33 8.00 -6.99
C ARG A 252 -4.23 6.50 -7.18
N PHE A 253 -4.25 6.03 -8.43
CA PHE A 253 -4.26 4.60 -8.76
C PHE A 253 -2.90 4.06 -9.17
N TRP A 254 -1.83 4.84 -8.93
CA TRP A 254 -0.47 4.39 -9.18
C TRP A 254 -0.14 3.14 -8.33
N ARG A 255 0.36 2.08 -8.98
CA ARG A 255 0.70 0.80 -8.35
C ARG A 255 2.19 0.62 -8.10
N LYS A 256 3.01 0.85 -9.13
CA LYS A 256 4.44 0.47 -9.23
C LYS A 256 5.36 1.39 -8.42
N THR A 257 6.65 1.06 -8.39
CA THR A 257 7.73 1.99 -7.98
C THR A 257 7.81 3.19 -8.92
N ARG A 258 8.84 4.05 -8.76
CA ARG A 258 9.00 5.24 -9.62
C ARG A 258 10.30 5.23 -10.41
N SER A 259 11.00 4.10 -10.53
CA SER A 259 12.21 3.97 -11.31
C SER A 259 11.98 4.34 -12.79
N LYS A 260 12.94 5.02 -13.40
CA LYS A 260 12.88 5.41 -14.82
C LYS A 260 13.27 4.23 -15.69
N ASN A 261 12.57 4.06 -16.80
CA ASN A 261 12.99 3.14 -17.85
C ASN A 261 13.70 3.94 -18.97
N SER A 262 14.89 3.49 -19.38
CA SER A 262 15.68 4.21 -20.39
C SER A 262 15.11 4.13 -21.81
N LYS A 263 14.36 3.07 -22.11
CA LYS A 263 13.83 2.79 -23.46
C LYS A 263 12.36 3.17 -23.62
N PHE A 264 11.60 3.24 -22.54
CA PHE A 264 10.15 3.49 -22.56
C PHE A 264 9.81 4.70 -21.69
N ARG A 265 8.77 5.45 -22.08
CA ARG A 265 8.26 6.57 -21.25
C ARG A 265 7.54 6.13 -19.98
N CYS A 266 7.28 4.84 -19.85
CA CYS A 266 6.65 4.28 -18.65
C CYS A 266 7.63 4.21 -17.49
N HIS A 267 7.13 4.40 -16.26
CA HIS A 267 7.92 4.39 -15.04
C HIS A 267 7.53 3.19 -14.16
N GLY A 268 8.50 2.79 -13.34
CA GLY A 268 8.30 1.88 -12.24
C GLY A 268 8.22 0.41 -12.60
N VAL A 269 8.37 -0.38 -11.55
CA VAL A 269 8.34 -1.85 -11.54
C VAL A 269 7.30 -2.29 -10.51
N ASP A 270 6.58 -3.37 -10.76
CA ASP A 270 5.78 -4.00 -9.71
C ASP A 270 6.73 -4.58 -8.66
N ALA A 271 6.79 -3.92 -7.51
CA ALA A 271 7.69 -4.31 -6.43
C ALA A 271 7.38 -5.73 -5.90
N ASN A 272 6.15 -6.24 -6.11
CA ASN A 272 5.75 -7.61 -5.76
C ASN A 272 5.87 -8.60 -6.93
N ARG A 273 6.66 -8.25 -7.95
CA ARG A 273 7.13 -9.12 -9.05
C ARG A 273 8.65 -9.08 -9.19
N ASN A 274 9.33 -8.26 -8.38
CA ASN A 274 10.77 -7.96 -8.52
C ASN A 274 11.67 -8.80 -7.61
N TRP A 275 11.14 -9.72 -6.83
CA TRP A 275 11.92 -10.53 -5.91
C TRP A 275 12.63 -11.72 -6.60
N LYS A 276 13.81 -12.11 -6.08
CA LYS A 276 14.62 -13.21 -6.62
C LYS A 276 14.05 -14.58 -6.23
N VAL A 277 12.84 -14.87 -6.69
CA VAL A 277 12.16 -16.17 -6.58
C VAL A 277 11.31 -16.39 -7.83
N LYS A 278 11.66 -17.36 -8.67
CA LYS A 278 10.96 -17.56 -9.95
C LYS A 278 10.67 -16.23 -10.67
N TRP A 279 11.66 -15.37 -10.69
CA TRP A 279 11.52 -14.01 -11.18
C TRP A 279 11.13 -13.95 -12.65
N CYS A 280 10.13 -13.12 -12.95
CA CYS A 280 9.61 -12.86 -14.29
C CYS A 280 9.14 -14.12 -15.05
N ASP A 281 8.61 -15.08 -14.33
CA ASP A 281 7.92 -16.26 -14.84
C ASP A 281 6.41 -15.97 -14.92
N GLU A 282 5.58 -16.99 -14.98
CA GLU A 282 4.12 -16.87 -15.07
C GLU A 282 3.55 -15.83 -14.09
N GLY A 283 2.65 -14.97 -14.59
CA GLY A 283 2.01 -13.92 -13.79
C GLY A 283 2.82 -12.66 -13.58
N ALA A 284 3.92 -12.49 -14.32
CA ALA A 284 4.67 -11.24 -14.41
C ALA A 284 4.86 -10.84 -15.87
N SER A 285 5.09 -9.55 -16.13
CA SER A 285 5.34 -9.04 -17.48
C SER A 285 6.76 -8.53 -17.64
N PHE A 286 7.34 -8.74 -18.82
CA PHE A 286 8.59 -8.12 -19.25
C PHE A 286 8.41 -6.73 -19.85
N HIS A 287 7.15 -6.29 -20.08
CA HIS A 287 6.90 -5.02 -20.72
C HIS A 287 6.82 -3.89 -19.68
N PRO A 288 7.67 -2.85 -19.76
CA PRO A 288 7.76 -1.79 -18.74
C PRO A 288 6.48 -0.99 -18.49
N CYS A 289 5.56 -0.96 -19.44
CA CYS A 289 4.31 -0.21 -19.30
C CYS A 289 3.20 -1.01 -18.57
N ASP A 290 3.39 -2.31 -18.38
CA ASP A 290 2.42 -3.13 -17.68
C ASP A 290 2.47 -2.94 -16.17
N ASP A 291 1.33 -3.05 -15.51
CA ASP A 291 1.22 -2.95 -14.05
C ASP A 291 1.93 -4.09 -13.31
N THR A 292 2.15 -5.24 -13.99
CA THR A 292 2.84 -6.41 -13.46
C THR A 292 4.29 -6.53 -13.94
N TYR A 293 4.89 -5.43 -14.41
CA TYR A 293 6.29 -5.43 -14.88
C TYR A 293 7.26 -5.85 -13.79
N CYS A 294 8.06 -6.90 -14.07
CA CYS A 294 8.99 -7.52 -13.11
C CYS A 294 10.32 -6.76 -12.91
N GLY A 295 10.57 -5.72 -13.71
CA GLY A 295 11.84 -5.00 -13.72
C GLY A 295 12.88 -5.59 -14.68
N PRO A 296 14.02 -4.93 -14.86
CA PRO A 296 15.09 -5.37 -15.78
C PRO A 296 15.88 -6.59 -15.26
N PHE A 297 15.90 -6.80 -13.94
CA PHE A 297 16.50 -7.96 -13.28
C PHE A 297 15.93 -8.10 -11.85
N PRO A 298 16.05 -9.26 -11.21
CA PRO A 298 15.50 -9.45 -9.86
C PRO A 298 16.18 -8.54 -8.84
N GLU A 299 15.39 -7.95 -7.95
CA GLU A 299 15.85 -6.95 -6.96
C GLU A 299 16.48 -5.70 -7.60
N SER A 300 16.00 -5.30 -8.80
CA SER A 300 16.41 -4.07 -9.47
C SER A 300 15.98 -2.82 -8.70
N GLU A 301 14.86 -2.90 -8.00
CA GLU A 301 14.31 -1.78 -7.24
C GLU A 301 15.06 -1.60 -5.92
N PRO A 302 15.56 -0.38 -5.63
CA PRO A 302 16.27 -0.11 -4.37
C PRO A 302 15.48 -0.47 -3.13
N GLU A 303 14.16 -0.28 -3.15
CA GLU A 303 13.23 -0.62 -2.08
C GLU A 303 13.22 -2.14 -1.82
N VAL A 304 13.06 -2.93 -2.88
CA VAL A 304 13.08 -4.41 -2.81
C VAL A 304 14.44 -4.91 -2.34
N LYS A 305 15.52 -4.38 -2.93
CA LYS A 305 16.91 -4.74 -2.57
C LYS A 305 17.23 -4.43 -1.10
N ALA A 306 16.78 -3.29 -0.59
CA ALA A 306 17.00 -2.89 0.80
C ALA A 306 16.30 -3.83 1.78
N VAL A 307 15.01 -4.14 1.53
CA VAL A 307 14.25 -5.07 2.38
C VAL A 307 14.80 -6.48 2.29
N ALA A 308 15.09 -6.98 1.08
CA ALA A 308 15.68 -8.31 0.89
C ALA A 308 17.02 -8.45 1.64
N HIS A 309 17.87 -7.43 1.58
CA HIS A 309 19.14 -7.41 2.32
C HIS A 309 18.92 -7.44 3.83
N PHE A 310 17.99 -6.62 4.35
CA PHE A 310 17.66 -6.58 5.77
C PHE A 310 17.14 -7.93 6.27
N LEU A 311 16.24 -8.57 5.53
CA LEU A 311 15.66 -9.88 5.87
C LEU A 311 16.71 -11.00 5.82
N ARG A 312 17.57 -11.04 4.78
CA ARG A 312 18.67 -12.03 4.69
C ARG A 312 19.59 -11.97 5.90
N LYS A 313 20.00 -10.76 6.31
CA LYS A 313 20.86 -10.58 7.50
C LYS A 313 20.21 -11.09 8.79
N ARG A 314 18.89 -11.07 8.87
CA ARG A 314 18.10 -11.43 10.05
C ARG A 314 17.28 -12.70 9.92
N ARG A 315 17.49 -13.51 8.88
CA ARG A 315 16.70 -14.72 8.59
C ARG A 315 16.60 -15.71 9.76
N LYS A 316 17.65 -15.81 10.58
CA LYS A 316 17.64 -16.66 11.79
C LYS A 316 16.74 -16.09 12.89
N GLN A 317 16.58 -14.77 12.93
CA GLN A 317 15.77 -14.06 13.93
C GLN A 317 14.29 -13.94 13.49
N ILE A 318 14.04 -13.57 12.23
CA ILE A 318 12.69 -13.35 11.72
C ILE A 318 12.04 -14.70 11.47
N LYS A 319 10.88 -14.93 12.11
CA LYS A 319 10.13 -16.18 12.04
C LYS A 319 8.80 -16.05 11.32
N ALA A 320 8.32 -14.83 11.12
CA ALA A 320 7.16 -14.55 10.29
C ALA A 320 7.38 -13.30 9.41
N TYR A 321 6.82 -13.35 8.22
CA TYR A 321 6.73 -12.29 7.22
C TYR A 321 5.25 -12.03 6.93
N LEU A 322 4.77 -10.81 7.17
CA LEU A 322 3.39 -10.41 6.95
C LEU A 322 3.38 -9.18 6.03
N SER A 323 2.79 -9.30 4.86
CA SER A 323 2.63 -8.22 3.89
C SER A 323 1.16 -7.86 3.75
N PHE A 324 0.83 -6.56 3.78
CA PHE A 324 -0.55 -6.09 3.76
C PHE A 324 -0.86 -5.36 2.47
N HIS A 325 -1.80 -5.95 1.72
CA HIS A 325 -2.31 -5.54 0.42
C HIS A 325 -3.80 -5.21 0.51
N ALA A 326 -4.37 -4.69 -0.55
CA ALA A 326 -5.79 -4.58 -0.82
C ALA A 326 -6.04 -4.67 -2.35
N TYR A 327 -7.18 -5.19 -2.73
CA TYR A 327 -8.32 -5.65 -1.96
C TYR A 327 -8.73 -7.06 -2.37
N ALA A 328 -9.46 -7.80 -1.58
CA ALA A 328 -10.21 -9.02 -1.93
C ALA A 328 -10.60 -9.86 -0.70
N GLN A 329 -10.31 -9.43 0.52
CA GLN A 329 -10.60 -10.15 1.76
C GLN A 329 -10.03 -11.58 1.74
N MET A 330 -8.70 -11.68 1.66
CA MET A 330 -7.97 -12.96 1.62
C MET A 330 -6.81 -12.99 2.59
N LEU A 331 -6.47 -14.18 3.08
CA LEU A 331 -5.23 -14.49 3.78
C LEU A 331 -4.48 -15.57 3.00
N LEU A 332 -3.40 -15.17 2.36
CA LEU A 332 -2.63 -16.00 1.44
C LEU A 332 -1.32 -16.47 2.09
N TYR A 333 -0.89 -17.67 1.71
CA TYR A 333 0.42 -18.21 2.07
C TYR A 333 1.05 -18.93 0.86
N PRO A 334 2.34 -19.30 0.88
CA PRO A 334 3.03 -19.88 -0.26
C PRO A 334 2.42 -21.22 -0.73
N TYR A 335 2.46 -21.47 -2.05
CA TYR A 335 3.20 -20.69 -3.04
C TYR A 335 2.26 -19.87 -3.92
N SER A 336 2.77 -18.73 -4.44
CA SER A 336 2.11 -17.97 -5.50
C SER A 336 2.49 -18.51 -6.89
N TYR A 337 3.76 -18.92 -7.10
CA TYR A 337 4.30 -19.26 -8.43
C TYR A 337 4.03 -20.70 -8.87
N LYS A 338 3.40 -21.51 -8.05
CA LYS A 338 3.08 -22.91 -8.40
C LYS A 338 2.01 -23.51 -7.52
N TYR A 339 1.33 -24.51 -8.04
CA TYR A 339 0.43 -25.39 -7.29
C TYR A 339 1.27 -26.46 -6.57
N ALA A 340 1.66 -26.20 -5.33
CA ALA A 340 2.39 -27.16 -4.52
C ALA A 340 2.25 -26.87 -3.03
N THR A 341 2.25 -27.91 -2.23
CA THR A 341 2.20 -27.83 -0.76
C THR A 341 3.57 -27.47 -0.18
N ILE A 342 3.57 -26.64 0.84
CA ILE A 342 4.78 -26.28 1.60
C ILE A 342 5.10 -27.35 2.64
N PRO A 343 6.40 -27.58 2.98
CA PRO A 343 6.80 -28.62 3.95
C PRO A 343 6.14 -28.50 5.33
N ASN A 344 5.88 -27.29 5.83
CA ASN A 344 5.21 -27.03 7.11
C ASN A 344 3.74 -26.63 6.94
N PHE A 345 3.06 -27.22 5.97
CA PHE A 345 1.69 -26.90 5.58
C PHE A 345 0.72 -26.91 6.77
N SER A 346 0.68 -27.98 7.56
CA SER A 346 -0.26 -28.11 8.68
C SER A 346 -0.14 -26.97 9.70
N CYS A 347 1.08 -26.50 9.94
CA CYS A 347 1.35 -25.38 10.85
C CYS A 347 0.87 -24.05 10.28
N VAL A 348 1.15 -23.78 9.00
CA VAL A 348 0.78 -22.54 8.34
C VAL A 348 -0.72 -22.49 8.10
N GLU A 349 -1.32 -23.59 7.66
CA GLU A 349 -2.78 -23.74 7.47
C GLU A 349 -3.54 -23.52 8.78
N SER A 350 -3.12 -24.19 9.88
CA SER A 350 -3.71 -23.99 11.20
C SER A 350 -3.60 -22.54 11.68
N ALA A 351 -2.47 -21.85 11.40
CA ALA A 351 -2.30 -20.44 11.73
C ALA A 351 -3.27 -19.56 10.92
N ALA A 352 -3.39 -19.81 9.60
CA ALA A 352 -4.29 -19.09 8.71
C ALA A 352 -5.76 -19.28 9.12
N TYR A 353 -6.21 -20.52 9.34
CA TYR A 353 -7.56 -20.84 9.79
C TYR A 353 -7.94 -20.10 11.07
N LYS A 354 -7.08 -20.16 12.10
CA LYS A 354 -7.32 -19.46 13.37
C LYS A 354 -7.32 -17.94 13.21
N ALA A 355 -6.49 -17.43 12.32
CA ALA A 355 -6.41 -15.99 12.04
C ALA A 355 -7.70 -15.48 11.39
N VAL A 356 -8.21 -16.17 10.35
CA VAL A 356 -9.43 -15.73 9.66
C VAL A 356 -10.68 -15.88 10.55
N ASN A 357 -10.74 -16.90 11.38
CA ASN A 357 -11.83 -17.05 12.35
C ASN A 357 -11.81 -15.94 13.42
N ALA A 358 -10.62 -15.58 13.92
CA ALA A 358 -10.48 -14.47 14.84
C ALA A 358 -10.84 -13.13 14.19
N LEU A 359 -10.45 -12.92 12.93
CA LEU A 359 -10.85 -11.77 12.15
C LEU A 359 -12.37 -11.70 12.01
N GLN A 360 -13.00 -12.79 11.60
CA GLN A 360 -14.45 -12.88 11.42
C GLN A 360 -15.22 -12.58 12.70
N SER A 361 -14.69 -12.94 13.87
CA SER A 361 -15.36 -12.74 15.16
C SER A 361 -15.62 -11.27 15.52
N ALA A 362 -14.91 -10.32 14.89
CA ALA A 362 -15.07 -8.89 15.18
C ALA A 362 -16.35 -8.30 14.56
N TYR A 363 -16.57 -8.53 13.27
CA TYR A 363 -17.64 -7.89 12.50
C TYR A 363 -18.35 -8.86 11.54
N GLY A 364 -18.12 -10.16 11.63
CA GLY A 364 -18.73 -11.17 10.75
C GLY A 364 -18.13 -11.22 9.33
N ILE A 365 -17.09 -10.43 9.04
CA ILE A 365 -16.49 -10.35 7.71
C ILE A 365 -15.68 -11.61 7.42
N ARG A 366 -16.00 -12.27 6.32
CA ARG A 366 -15.33 -13.50 5.90
C ARG A 366 -14.15 -13.21 4.99
N TYR A 367 -13.00 -13.79 5.32
CA TYR A 367 -11.83 -13.82 4.44
C TYR A 367 -11.64 -15.24 3.90
N ARG A 368 -11.40 -15.38 2.61
CA ARG A 368 -10.90 -16.65 2.05
C ARG A 368 -9.44 -16.81 2.47
N TYR A 369 -8.96 -18.04 2.58
CA TYR A 369 -7.57 -18.29 2.87
C TYR A 369 -7.08 -19.54 2.15
N GLY A 370 -5.78 -19.60 1.87
CA GLY A 370 -5.17 -20.72 1.17
C GLY A 370 -3.84 -20.37 0.49
N PRO A 371 -3.24 -21.32 -0.24
CA PRO A 371 -2.10 -21.04 -1.11
C PRO A 371 -2.47 -20.00 -2.15
N ALA A 372 -1.59 -19.01 -2.36
CA ALA A 372 -1.91 -17.88 -3.25
C ALA A 372 -2.21 -18.31 -4.68
N SER A 373 -1.50 -19.35 -5.20
CA SER A 373 -1.72 -19.86 -6.55
C SER A 373 -3.13 -20.40 -6.82
N SER A 374 -3.75 -21.02 -5.81
CA SER A 374 -5.10 -21.60 -5.93
C SER A 374 -6.21 -20.66 -5.40
N THR A 375 -5.88 -19.75 -4.49
CA THR A 375 -6.87 -18.86 -3.85
C THR A 375 -7.06 -17.57 -4.63
N LEU A 376 -5.99 -17.08 -5.28
CA LEU A 376 -5.98 -15.85 -6.06
C LEU A 376 -5.65 -16.15 -7.53
N TYR A 377 -4.38 -16.27 -7.86
CA TYR A 377 -3.84 -16.65 -9.19
C TYR A 377 -2.35 -16.98 -9.08
N VAL A 378 -1.81 -17.67 -10.11
CA VAL A 378 -0.37 -17.94 -10.20
C VAL A 378 0.38 -16.64 -10.48
N SER A 379 1.41 -16.34 -9.68
CA SER A 379 2.26 -15.17 -9.88
C SER A 379 3.67 -15.40 -9.39
N SER A 380 4.64 -14.95 -10.16
CA SER A 380 6.06 -15.09 -9.89
C SER A 380 6.67 -13.85 -9.25
N GLY A 381 7.85 -14.00 -8.64
CA GLY A 381 8.61 -12.88 -8.08
C GLY A 381 7.97 -12.20 -6.88
N SER A 382 7.10 -12.87 -6.10
CA SER A 382 6.43 -12.31 -4.94
C SER A 382 7.33 -12.24 -3.70
N SER A 383 7.09 -11.24 -2.86
CA SER A 383 7.78 -11.04 -1.58
C SER A 383 7.54 -12.20 -0.60
N MET A 384 6.32 -12.70 -0.54
CA MET A 384 5.89 -13.79 0.33
C MET A 384 6.61 -15.09 0.01
N ASP A 385 6.65 -15.48 -1.25
CA ASP A 385 7.36 -16.69 -1.69
C ASP A 385 8.86 -16.58 -1.49
N TRP A 386 9.41 -15.38 -1.75
CA TRP A 386 10.82 -15.11 -1.50
C TRP A 386 11.17 -15.24 -0.01
N ALA A 387 10.36 -14.66 0.88
CA ALA A 387 10.56 -14.75 2.32
C ALA A 387 10.57 -16.21 2.79
N TYR A 388 9.58 -16.99 2.34
CA TYR A 388 9.50 -18.42 2.66
C TYR A 388 10.73 -19.20 2.14
N LYS A 389 11.11 -19.01 0.88
CA LYS A 389 12.28 -19.69 0.26
C LYS A 389 13.61 -19.30 0.92
N ASN A 390 13.67 -18.10 1.55
CA ASN A 390 14.85 -17.68 2.30
C ASN A 390 14.82 -18.09 3.79
N GLY A 391 13.91 -18.99 4.18
CA GLY A 391 13.90 -19.64 5.48
C GLY A 391 13.09 -18.94 6.55
N ILE A 392 12.14 -18.06 6.18
CA ILE A 392 11.14 -17.52 7.09
C ILE A 392 9.91 -18.44 7.05
N PRO A 393 9.67 -19.26 8.10
CA PRO A 393 8.75 -20.39 8.01
C PRO A 393 7.27 -20.02 7.94
N TYR A 394 6.90 -18.80 8.38
CA TYR A 394 5.54 -18.29 8.32
C TYR A 394 5.54 -17.06 7.42
N ALA A 395 5.09 -17.19 6.20
CA ALA A 395 4.97 -16.07 5.26
C ALA A 395 3.51 -15.94 4.83
N PHE A 396 2.95 -14.75 5.01
CA PHE A 396 1.56 -14.46 4.70
C PHE A 396 1.45 -13.15 3.93
N ALA A 397 0.46 -13.08 3.03
CA ALA A 397 -0.01 -11.86 2.41
C ALA A 397 -1.51 -11.70 2.70
N PHE A 398 -1.89 -10.53 3.20
CA PHE A 398 -3.29 -10.15 3.39
C PHE A 398 -3.75 -9.32 2.21
N GLU A 399 -4.90 -9.65 1.66
CA GLU A 399 -5.71 -8.76 0.85
C GLU A 399 -6.84 -8.26 1.75
N LEU A 400 -6.76 -7.01 2.18
CA LEU A 400 -7.70 -6.41 3.14
C LEU A 400 -9.07 -6.14 2.50
N ARG A 401 -10.00 -5.48 3.24
CA ARG A 401 -11.30 -5.06 2.69
C ARG A 401 -11.12 -4.18 1.45
N ASP A 402 -12.06 -4.22 0.51
CA ASP A 402 -13.30 -4.99 0.58
C ASP A 402 -13.31 -6.10 -0.51
N THR A 403 -14.49 -6.50 -1.00
CA THR A 403 -14.62 -7.43 -2.13
C THR A 403 -14.89 -6.69 -3.44
N GLY A 404 -14.60 -5.39 -3.50
CA GLY A 404 -14.60 -4.56 -4.69
C GLY A 404 -15.76 -3.57 -4.82
N HIS A 405 -16.63 -3.42 -3.81
CA HIS A 405 -17.64 -2.35 -3.83
C HIS A 405 -16.96 -0.96 -3.81
N PHE A 406 -15.95 -0.80 -2.96
CA PHE A 406 -15.10 0.40 -2.91
C PHE A 406 -13.73 0.17 -3.56
N GLY A 407 -13.23 -1.07 -3.55
CA GLY A 407 -11.90 -1.42 -4.07
C GLY A 407 -10.80 -0.60 -3.40
N PHE A 408 -9.96 0.08 -4.21
CA PHE A 408 -8.90 0.94 -3.68
C PHE A 408 -9.41 2.22 -3.00
N LEU A 409 -10.68 2.55 -3.14
CA LEU A 409 -11.30 3.73 -2.55
C LEU A 409 -12.06 3.44 -1.25
N LEU A 410 -11.58 2.49 -0.45
CA LEU A 410 -12.18 2.17 0.84
C LEU A 410 -12.33 3.44 1.68
N PRO A 411 -13.57 3.80 2.14
CA PRO A 411 -13.80 5.03 2.90
C PRO A 411 -13.07 5.05 4.24
N GLU A 412 -12.70 6.23 4.72
CA GLU A 412 -12.05 6.43 6.03
C GLU A 412 -12.86 5.83 7.19
N ALA A 413 -14.18 5.85 7.12
CA ALA A 413 -15.05 5.21 8.12
C ALA A 413 -14.84 3.69 8.26
N LEU A 414 -14.27 3.03 7.23
CA LEU A 414 -13.95 1.60 7.25
C LEU A 414 -12.51 1.31 7.68
N ILE A 415 -11.67 2.30 7.96
CA ILE A 415 -10.31 2.07 8.48
C ILE A 415 -10.37 1.36 9.82
N LYS A 416 -11.09 1.93 10.79
CA LYS A 416 -11.21 1.33 12.14
C LYS A 416 -11.72 -0.11 12.13
N PRO A 417 -12.86 -0.45 11.52
CA PRO A 417 -13.33 -1.83 11.50
C PRO A 417 -12.37 -2.77 10.78
N THR A 418 -11.79 -2.38 9.64
CA THR A 418 -10.80 -3.20 8.92
C THR A 418 -9.56 -3.45 9.77
N CYS A 419 -9.03 -2.40 10.40
CA CYS A 419 -7.83 -2.53 11.23
C CYS A 419 -8.08 -3.34 12.50
N THR A 420 -9.25 -3.19 13.13
CA THR A 420 -9.61 -3.92 14.35
C THR A 420 -9.69 -5.43 14.09
N GLU A 421 -10.39 -5.85 13.04
CA GLU A 421 -10.49 -7.27 12.69
C GLU A 421 -9.14 -7.87 12.25
N THR A 422 -8.37 -7.12 11.46
CA THR A 422 -7.04 -7.53 11.01
C THR A 422 -6.08 -7.68 12.19
N MET A 423 -6.20 -6.82 13.20
CA MET A 423 -5.41 -6.91 14.44
C MET A 423 -5.62 -8.23 15.16
N LEU A 424 -6.85 -8.76 15.19
CA LEU A 424 -7.15 -10.06 15.78
C LEU A 424 -6.46 -11.20 15.01
N ALA A 425 -6.46 -11.14 13.69
CA ALA A 425 -5.73 -12.10 12.86
C ALA A 425 -4.23 -12.09 13.15
N VAL A 426 -3.60 -10.92 13.17
CA VAL A 426 -2.16 -10.78 13.45
C VAL A 426 -1.81 -11.25 14.86
N LYS A 427 -2.64 -10.94 15.86
CA LYS A 427 -2.47 -11.48 17.22
C LYS A 427 -2.49 -13.01 17.22
N ASN A 428 -3.45 -13.63 16.51
CA ASN A 428 -3.54 -15.09 16.43
C ASN A 428 -2.34 -15.73 15.74
N ILE A 429 -1.89 -15.21 14.58
CA ILE A 429 -0.67 -15.68 13.90
C ILE A 429 0.52 -15.56 14.85
N THR A 430 0.68 -14.42 15.52
CA THR A 430 1.80 -14.16 16.42
C THR A 430 1.78 -15.09 17.65
N MET A 431 0.61 -15.31 18.23
CA MET A 431 0.47 -16.24 19.36
C MET A 431 0.68 -17.71 18.94
N HIS A 432 0.31 -18.06 17.71
CA HIS A 432 0.62 -19.37 17.14
C HIS A 432 2.14 -19.57 16.97
N LEU A 433 2.83 -18.53 16.50
CA LEU A 433 4.29 -18.51 16.36
C LEU A 433 5.03 -18.69 17.71
N LEU A 434 4.44 -18.22 18.82
CA LEU A 434 4.99 -18.39 20.16
C LEU A 434 4.83 -19.82 20.70
N LYS A 435 3.84 -20.56 20.22
CA LYS A 435 3.68 -21.99 20.48
C LYS A 435 4.59 -22.75 19.53
N LYS A 436 5.21 -23.83 19.98
CA LYS A 436 5.91 -24.74 19.06
C LYS A 436 4.86 -25.48 18.24
N CYS A 437 4.94 -25.34 16.93
CA CYS A 437 4.24 -26.21 16.01
C CYS A 437 5.15 -27.41 15.73
N HIS A 438 4.71 -28.59 16.07
CA HIS A 438 5.42 -29.86 15.82
C HIS A 438 4.86 -30.51 14.60
#